data_93db8488500d74071887ee6e8b63d031
#
_entry.id   93db8488500d74071887ee6e8b63d031
#
_cell.length_a   1.000
_cell.length_b   1.000
_cell.length_c   1.000
_cell.angle_alpha   90.00
_cell.angle_beta   90.00
_cell.angle_gamma   90.00
#
_symmetry.space_group_name_H-M   'P 1'
#
loop_
_entity.id
_entity.type
_entity.pdbx_description
1 polymer ?
#
loop_
_entity_poly.entity_id
_entity_poly.type
_entity_poly.pdbx_seq_one_letter_code
_entity_poly.pdbx_strand_id
1 'polypeptide(L)'
;MSETRPDASINLIARDAARVLDFYVAGLGAVEIERWIDPQNGKIGHSEFRIGTQHLFLADEYPSMEALGVRSPSALGGTSVNIWIRVDDVEAAQARAVAAGAVLLVPVETMTVDEGRRCRIKDPAGHVWTLAGP
;
A
#
# COMPACT_ATOMS: atom_id res chain seq x y z
N MET A 1 -11.20 -19.34 1.45
CA MET A 1 -11.05 -19.08 0.52
C MET A 1 -11.90 -18.20 -0.31
N SER A 2 -12.44 -18.66 -1.30
CA SER A 2 -13.02 -17.76 -2.27
C SER A 2 -14.24 -17.04 -1.80
N GLU A 3 -15.04 -17.61 -0.91
CA GLU A 3 -16.23 -16.91 -0.44
C GLU A 3 -15.91 -15.67 0.39
N THR A 4 -14.66 -15.50 0.80
CA THR A 4 -14.26 -14.30 1.54
C THR A 4 -13.61 -13.25 0.64
N ARG A 5 -13.58 -13.48 -0.67
CA ARG A 5 -13.00 -12.50 -1.59
C ARG A 5 -13.88 -11.26 -1.65
N PRO A 6 -13.26 -10.08 -1.76
CA PRO A 6 -14.04 -8.85 -1.87
C PRO A 6 -14.76 -8.76 -3.22
N ASP A 7 -15.88 -8.05 -3.24
CA ASP A 7 -16.59 -7.79 -4.49
C ASP A 7 -15.77 -6.92 -5.43
N ALA A 8 -14.93 -6.07 -4.87
CA ALA A 8 -14.04 -5.21 -5.63
C ALA A 8 -12.78 -4.96 -4.80
N SER A 9 -11.65 -4.78 -5.47
CA SER A 9 -10.41 -4.47 -4.79
C SER A 9 -9.50 -3.67 -5.72
N ILE A 10 -8.51 -3.04 -5.12
CA ILE A 10 -7.46 -2.33 -5.84
C ILE A 10 -6.27 -3.27 -5.91
N ASN A 11 -5.75 -3.49 -7.11
CA ASN A 11 -4.56 -4.29 -7.32
C ASN A 11 -3.38 -3.35 -7.49
N LEU A 12 -2.56 -3.23 -6.45
CA LEU A 12 -1.39 -2.37 -6.46
C LEU A 12 -0.25 -3.09 -7.17
N ILE A 13 0.51 -2.34 -7.95
CA ILE A 13 1.63 -2.90 -8.70
C ILE A 13 2.92 -2.33 -8.14
N ALA A 14 3.94 -3.18 -8.02
CA ALA A 14 5.23 -2.79 -7.47
C ALA A 14 6.36 -3.43 -8.25
N ARG A 15 7.52 -2.82 -8.22
CA ARG A 15 8.79 -3.51 -8.43
C ARG A 15 9.15 -4.09 -7.07
N ASP A 16 9.55 -5.33 -7.01
CA ASP A 16 9.88 -6.00 -5.76
C ASP A 16 8.68 -6.00 -4.79
N ALA A 17 7.59 -6.64 -5.23
CA ALA A 17 6.36 -6.69 -4.46
C ALA A 17 6.55 -7.38 -3.09
N ALA A 18 7.47 -8.33 -2.98
CA ALA A 18 7.75 -8.98 -1.71
C ALA A 18 8.19 -7.98 -0.65
N ARG A 19 9.10 -7.08 -1.00
CA ARG A 19 9.57 -6.04 -0.09
C ARG A 19 8.44 -5.07 0.27
N VAL A 20 7.61 -4.74 -0.70
CA VAL A 20 6.51 -3.79 -0.50
C VAL A 20 5.46 -4.41 0.42
N LEU A 21 5.14 -5.69 0.23
CA LEU A 21 4.20 -6.38 1.10
C LEU A 21 4.72 -6.44 2.54
N ASP A 22 6.02 -6.71 2.71
CA ASP A 22 6.65 -6.71 4.03
C ASP A 22 6.55 -5.32 4.67
N PHE A 23 6.70 -4.25 3.87
CA PHE A 23 6.50 -2.89 4.36
C PHE A 23 5.06 -2.68 4.82
N TYR A 24 4.07 -3.15 4.07
CA TYR A 24 2.67 -2.97 4.47
C TYR A 24 2.38 -3.63 5.82
N VAL A 25 2.96 -4.81 6.04
CA VAL A 25 2.80 -5.50 7.32
C VAL A 25 3.50 -4.74 8.44
N ALA A 26 4.77 -4.39 8.26
CA ALA A 26 5.56 -3.74 9.31
C ALA A 26 5.17 -2.28 9.52
N GLY A 27 4.90 -1.56 8.43
CA GLY A 27 4.72 -0.11 8.46
C GLY A 27 3.28 0.36 8.58
N LEU A 28 2.33 -0.39 8.02
CA LEU A 28 0.92 0.02 7.99
C LEU A 28 0.02 -0.88 8.83
N GLY A 29 0.57 -1.92 9.46
CA GLY A 29 -0.23 -2.84 10.25
C GLY A 29 -1.10 -3.76 9.42
N ALA A 30 -0.74 -3.98 8.16
CA ALA A 30 -1.47 -4.89 7.29
C ALA A 30 -1.34 -6.33 7.76
N VAL A 31 -2.35 -7.13 7.45
CA VAL A 31 -2.32 -8.57 7.69
C VAL A 31 -2.22 -9.24 6.33
N GLU A 32 -1.16 -10.02 6.13
CA GLU A 32 -0.98 -10.78 4.89
C GLU A 32 -1.95 -11.95 4.89
N ILE A 33 -2.72 -12.09 3.81
CA ILE A 33 -3.72 -13.16 3.66
C ILE A 33 -3.12 -14.29 2.83
N GLU A 34 -2.53 -13.96 1.67
CA GLU A 34 -1.89 -14.97 0.83
C GLU A 34 -0.83 -14.30 -0.05
N ARG A 35 0.11 -15.11 -0.50
CA ARG A 35 1.18 -14.68 -1.39
C ARG A 35 1.47 -15.83 -2.34
N TRP A 36 1.23 -15.60 -3.64
CA TRP A 36 1.56 -16.59 -4.65
C TRP A 36 2.85 -16.19 -5.34
N ILE A 37 3.86 -17.05 -5.22
CA ILE A 37 5.16 -16.85 -5.85
C ILE A 37 5.15 -17.58 -7.19
N ASP A 38 5.41 -16.86 -8.26
CA ASP A 38 5.45 -17.43 -9.60
C ASP A 38 6.67 -18.35 -9.73
N PRO A 39 6.47 -19.65 -9.96
CA PRO A 39 7.60 -20.57 -10.02
C PRO A 39 8.53 -20.33 -11.21
N GLN A 40 8.08 -19.60 -12.21
CA GLN A 40 8.89 -19.35 -13.40
C GLN A 40 9.90 -18.23 -13.19
N ASN A 41 9.64 -17.27 -12.32
CA ASN A 41 10.48 -16.09 -12.20
C ASN A 41 10.68 -15.60 -10.77
N GLY A 42 10.05 -16.23 -9.78
CA GLY A 42 10.16 -15.85 -8.37
C GLY A 42 9.43 -14.56 -8.00
N LYS A 43 8.68 -13.98 -8.93
CA LYS A 43 7.91 -12.78 -8.66
C LYS A 43 6.64 -13.12 -7.90
N ILE A 44 6.07 -12.14 -7.21
CA ILE A 44 4.73 -12.26 -6.67
C ILE A 44 3.75 -11.98 -7.81
N GLY A 45 3.08 -13.04 -8.29
CA GLY A 45 2.06 -12.89 -9.33
C GLY A 45 0.73 -12.42 -8.76
N HIS A 46 0.52 -12.70 -7.48
CA HIS A 46 -0.68 -12.27 -6.77
C HIS A 46 -0.42 -12.31 -5.26
N SER A 47 -0.90 -11.32 -4.56
CA SER A 47 -0.97 -11.37 -3.10
C SER A 47 -2.21 -10.63 -2.64
N GLU A 48 -2.63 -10.96 -1.44
CA GLU A 48 -3.76 -10.29 -0.80
C GLU A 48 -3.37 -9.94 0.62
N PHE A 49 -3.72 -8.74 1.04
CA PHE A 49 -3.53 -8.28 2.41
C PHE A 49 -4.75 -7.47 2.81
N ARG A 50 -4.94 -7.28 4.10
CA ARG A 50 -6.02 -6.40 4.57
C ARG A 50 -5.48 -5.37 5.55
N ILE A 51 -6.11 -4.22 5.53
CA ILE A 51 -5.91 -3.17 6.53
C ILE A 51 -7.29 -2.94 7.12
N GLY A 52 -7.45 -3.23 8.42
CA GLY A 52 -8.78 -3.26 9.01
C GLY A 52 -9.63 -4.30 8.28
N THR A 53 -10.77 -3.87 7.74
CA THR A 53 -11.68 -4.75 6.99
C THR A 53 -11.48 -4.66 5.48
N GLN A 54 -10.61 -3.77 5.00
CA GLN A 54 -10.41 -3.58 3.57
C GLN A 54 -9.35 -4.53 3.04
N HIS A 55 -9.73 -5.32 2.06
CA HIS A 55 -8.81 -6.22 1.36
C HIS A 55 -8.25 -5.51 0.13
N LEU A 56 -6.95 -5.68 -0.09
CA LEU A 56 -6.23 -5.09 -1.21
C LEU A 56 -5.33 -6.16 -1.81
N PHE A 57 -4.98 -5.99 -3.08
CA PHE A 57 -4.08 -6.89 -3.78
C PHE A 57 -2.79 -6.18 -4.13
N LEU A 58 -1.70 -6.96 -4.28
CA LEU A 58 -0.40 -6.44 -4.67
C LEU A 58 0.30 -7.48 -5.52
N ALA A 59 0.90 -7.06 -6.62
CA ALA A 59 1.66 -7.94 -7.50
C ALA A 59 2.87 -7.20 -8.06
N ASP A 60 3.86 -7.97 -8.49
CA ASP A 60 4.99 -7.45 -9.25
C ASP A 60 4.55 -6.96 -10.63
N GLU A 61 5.38 -6.16 -11.25
CA GLU A 61 5.19 -5.74 -12.65
C GLU A 61 5.32 -6.96 -13.57
N TYR A 62 4.39 -7.06 -14.52
CA TYR A 62 4.41 -8.11 -15.55
C TYR A 62 4.20 -7.46 -16.91
N PRO A 63 4.87 -7.99 -17.97
CA PRO A 63 4.71 -7.41 -19.31
C PRO A 63 3.28 -7.30 -19.80
N SER A 64 2.42 -8.27 -19.44
CA SER A 64 1.02 -8.23 -19.85
C SER A 64 0.26 -7.05 -19.26
N MET A 65 0.58 -6.64 -18.04
CA MET A 65 -0.02 -5.47 -17.41
C MET A 65 0.65 -4.19 -17.89
N GLU A 66 1.97 -4.23 -18.10
CA GLU A 66 2.70 -3.07 -18.62
C GLU A 66 2.18 -2.66 -19.99
N ALA A 67 1.79 -3.63 -20.81
CA ALA A 67 1.20 -3.36 -22.12
C ALA A 67 -0.11 -2.59 -22.01
N LEU A 68 -0.80 -2.69 -20.88
CA LEU A 68 -2.02 -1.95 -20.61
C LEU A 68 -1.76 -0.60 -19.92
N GLY A 69 -0.49 -0.26 -19.67
CA GLY A 69 -0.13 0.94 -18.95
C GLY A 69 -0.21 0.80 -17.43
N VAL A 70 -0.39 -0.42 -16.93
CA VAL A 70 -0.48 -0.68 -15.48
C VAL A 70 0.90 -1.05 -14.98
N ARG A 71 1.53 -0.13 -14.27
CA ARG A 71 2.90 -0.25 -13.80
C ARG A 71 2.99 0.31 -12.39
N SER A 72 4.12 0.09 -11.73
CA SER A 72 4.35 0.72 -10.43
C SER A 72 4.46 2.24 -10.57
N PRO A 73 4.09 2.99 -9.54
CA PRO A 73 4.30 4.45 -9.57
C PRO A 73 5.75 4.84 -9.83
N SER A 74 6.72 4.07 -9.32
CA SER A 74 8.13 4.35 -9.59
C SER A 74 8.45 4.27 -11.08
N ALA A 75 7.83 3.32 -11.80
CA ALA A 75 8.03 3.19 -13.23
C ALA A 75 7.34 4.30 -14.01
N LEU A 76 6.18 4.75 -13.54
CA LEU A 76 5.39 5.79 -14.20
C LEU A 76 5.87 7.20 -13.89
N GLY A 77 6.62 7.36 -12.81
CA GLY A 77 7.02 8.68 -12.35
C GLY A 77 5.93 9.41 -11.59
N GLY A 78 4.92 8.70 -11.11
CA GLY A 78 3.82 9.27 -10.35
C GLY A 78 2.67 8.30 -10.21
N THR A 79 1.61 8.74 -9.54
CA THR A 79 0.42 7.93 -9.34
C THR A 79 -0.82 8.81 -9.46
N SER A 80 -1.92 8.21 -9.87
CA SER A 80 -3.21 8.88 -9.93
C SER A 80 -4.08 8.60 -8.70
N VAL A 81 -3.57 7.81 -7.75
CA VAL A 81 -4.35 7.36 -6.60
C VAL A 81 -3.63 7.73 -5.30
N ASN A 82 -4.40 8.26 -4.37
CA ASN A 82 -3.97 8.45 -2.99
C ASN A 82 -4.81 7.50 -2.14
N ILE A 83 -4.15 6.58 -1.43
CA ILE A 83 -4.86 5.60 -0.63
C ILE A 83 -4.98 6.17 0.78
N TRP A 84 -6.21 6.27 1.26
CA TRP A 84 -6.51 6.87 2.55
C TRP A 84 -6.82 5.75 3.54
N ILE A 85 -6.15 5.75 4.69
CA ILE A 85 -6.46 4.79 5.75
C ILE A 85 -6.66 5.53 7.06
N ARG A 86 -7.55 4.96 7.87
CA ARG A 86 -7.85 5.47 9.19
C ARG A 86 -6.95 4.81 10.21
N VAL A 87 -6.38 5.62 11.10
CA VAL A 87 -5.53 5.14 12.20
C VAL A 87 -5.98 5.80 13.49
N ASP A 88 -5.68 5.15 14.62
CA ASP A 88 -6.10 5.66 15.92
C ASP A 88 -5.15 6.75 16.43
N ASP A 89 -3.86 6.65 16.10
CA ASP A 89 -2.83 7.58 16.55
C ASP A 89 -1.94 7.92 15.35
N VAL A 90 -2.15 9.09 14.76
CA VAL A 90 -1.49 9.47 13.52
C VAL A 90 0.03 9.62 13.72
N GLU A 91 0.46 10.16 14.85
CA GLU A 91 1.91 10.31 15.11
C GLU A 91 2.60 8.96 15.25
N ALA A 92 1.97 8.03 15.97
CA ALA A 92 2.51 6.68 16.11
C ALA A 92 2.53 5.96 14.75
N ALA A 93 1.48 6.14 13.96
CA ALA A 93 1.40 5.54 12.62
C ALA A 93 2.47 6.11 11.69
N GLN A 94 2.71 7.41 11.74
CA GLN A 94 3.77 8.03 10.96
C GLN A 94 5.14 7.47 11.35
N ALA A 95 5.43 7.40 12.64
CA ALA A 95 6.70 6.89 13.11
C ALA A 95 6.92 5.45 12.68
N ARG A 96 5.89 4.63 12.77
CA ARG A 96 5.94 3.22 12.37
C ARG A 96 6.22 3.08 10.87
N ALA A 97 5.51 3.86 10.06
CA ALA A 97 5.69 3.80 8.60
C ALA A 97 7.09 4.23 8.19
N VAL A 98 7.59 5.33 8.76
CA VAL A 98 8.93 5.83 8.45
C VAL A 98 9.99 4.83 8.88
N ALA A 99 9.84 4.24 10.07
CA ALA A 99 10.79 3.24 10.56
C ALA A 99 10.83 2.00 9.65
N ALA A 100 9.72 1.67 8.99
CA ALA A 100 9.64 0.53 8.07
C ALA A 100 10.14 0.87 6.65
N GLY A 101 10.42 2.14 6.34
CA GLY A 101 11.02 2.53 5.07
C GLY A 101 10.20 3.50 4.22
N ALA A 102 9.12 4.05 4.74
CA ALA A 102 8.34 5.06 4.00
C ALA A 102 9.11 6.36 3.87
N VAL A 103 8.86 7.06 2.77
CA VAL A 103 9.29 8.44 2.62
C VAL A 103 8.19 9.35 3.16
N LEU A 104 8.54 10.23 4.10
CA LEU A 104 7.58 11.17 4.65
C LEU A 104 7.39 12.33 3.68
N LEU A 105 6.18 12.47 3.15
CA LEU A 105 5.85 13.52 2.20
C LEU A 105 5.28 14.75 2.91
N VAL A 106 4.34 14.52 3.82
CA VAL A 106 3.73 15.59 4.61
C VAL A 106 3.68 15.11 6.06
N PRO A 107 4.41 15.77 6.96
CA PRO A 107 4.38 15.42 8.40
C PRO A 107 2.98 15.61 8.97
N VAL A 108 2.74 15.02 10.14
CA VAL A 108 1.46 15.14 10.82
C VAL A 108 1.05 16.60 10.92
N GLU A 109 -0.16 16.89 10.47
CA GLU A 109 -0.76 18.21 10.53
C GLU A 109 -2.19 18.11 11.03
N THR A 110 -2.67 19.16 11.68
CA THR A 110 -4.05 19.24 12.13
C THR A 110 -4.90 19.82 11.02
N MET A 111 -6.02 19.15 10.74
CA MET A 111 -6.97 19.60 9.73
C MET A 111 -7.97 20.54 10.36
N THR A 112 -8.27 21.64 9.69
CA THR A 112 -9.20 22.64 10.21
C THR A 112 -10.66 22.29 9.94
N VAL A 113 -10.91 21.41 8.96
CA VAL A 113 -12.26 21.12 8.52
C VAL A 113 -12.97 20.15 9.46
N ASP A 114 -12.29 19.10 9.87
CA ASP A 114 -12.86 18.05 10.70
C ASP A 114 -12.13 17.86 12.01
N GLU A 115 -11.19 18.74 12.30
CA GLU A 115 -10.37 18.72 13.51
C GLU A 115 -9.58 17.43 13.69
N GLY A 116 -9.45 16.66 12.62
CA GLY A 116 -8.63 15.47 12.61
C GLY A 116 -7.18 15.80 12.28
N ARG A 117 -6.35 14.78 12.32
CA ARG A 117 -4.94 14.86 12.02
C ARG A 117 -4.61 13.91 10.89
N ARG A 118 -3.59 14.24 10.11
CA ARG A 118 -3.16 13.37 9.03
C ARG A 118 -1.69 13.56 8.71
N CYS A 119 -1.07 12.56 8.09
CA CYS A 119 0.21 12.67 7.44
C CYS A 119 0.13 11.97 6.09
N ARG A 120 1.13 12.20 5.24
CA ARG A 120 1.21 11.53 3.94
C ARG A 120 2.59 10.93 3.76
N ILE A 121 2.59 9.71 3.27
CA ILE A 121 3.81 8.94 3.06
C ILE A 121 3.80 8.34 1.66
N LYS A 122 4.99 7.98 1.20
CA LYS A 122 5.17 7.24 -0.03
C LYS A 122 5.79 5.89 0.33
N ASP A 123 5.21 4.82 -0.16
CA ASP A 123 5.71 3.48 0.11
C ASP A 123 6.89 3.14 -0.84
N PRO A 124 7.57 2.00 -0.62
CA PRO A 124 8.73 1.65 -1.46
C PRO A 124 8.41 1.45 -2.94
N ALA A 125 7.16 1.26 -3.31
CA ALA A 125 6.75 1.15 -4.72
C ALA A 125 6.39 2.51 -5.32
N GLY A 126 6.27 3.54 -4.49
CA GLY A 126 5.89 4.88 -4.93
C GLY A 126 4.42 5.20 -4.76
N HIS A 127 3.61 4.30 -4.20
CA HIS A 127 2.21 4.63 -3.91
C HIS A 127 2.14 5.61 -2.74
N VAL A 128 1.19 6.53 -2.83
CA VAL A 128 0.98 7.56 -1.82
C VAL A 128 -0.17 7.17 -0.91
N TRP A 129 0.07 7.27 0.38
CA TRP A 129 -0.90 6.93 1.42
C TRP A 129 -1.14 8.12 2.33
N THR A 130 -2.39 8.36 2.67
CA THR A 130 -2.75 9.31 3.72
C THR A 130 -3.15 8.53 4.96
N LEU A 131 -2.50 8.81 6.08
CA LEU A 131 -2.83 8.24 7.38
C LEU A 131 -3.57 9.29 8.16
N ALA A 132 -4.83 9.04 8.51
CA ALA A 132 -5.69 10.04 9.12
C ALA A 132 -6.43 9.49 10.33
N GLY A 133 -6.68 10.35 11.29
CA GLY A 133 -7.38 9.98 12.52
C GLY A 133 -7.60 11.18 13.42
N PRO A 134 -8.02 10.92 14.66
CA PRO A 134 -8.26 12.01 15.63
C PRO A 134 -7.00 12.74 16.04
#